data_287b0d944c10dc8a2b1504f6a12d6a65
#
_entry.id   287b0d944c10dc8a2b1504f6a12d6a65
#
_cell.length_a   1.000
_cell.length_b   1.000
_cell.length_c   1.000
_cell.angle_alpha   90.00
_cell.angle_beta   90.00
_cell.angle_gamma   90.00
#
_symmetry.space_group_name_H-M   'P 1'
#
loop_
_entity.id
_entity.type
_entity.pdbx_description
1 polymer ?
#
loop_
_entity_poly.entity_id
_entity_poly.type
_entity_poly.pdbx_seq_one_letter_code
_entity_poly.pdbx_strand_id
1 'polypeptide(L)'
;MDIAAYLADILMYAAGFITLLCVPVFLWQGVVNLFGFFAGKKKGLVGKGTNTPEKTVFPGEPCCFAVVACARNEEAVIGQLLDSLRRQRYPRDRFSLFVVADNCTDGTAEAARSHGAFVLERFNRQQVGKGHALRWAFPRILKEAPDCDAVVLFDADNEAEPDFLDRMDQALRSGADVAQGYRVASNPGDSWVSGCYAV
;
A
#
# COMPACT_ATOMS: atom_id res chain seq x y z
N MET A 1 -30.32 -38.48 36.15
CA MET A 1 -29.61 -37.19 36.03
C MET A 1 -29.84 -36.73 34.59
N ASP A 2 -30.54 -35.63 34.42
CA ASP A 2 -30.97 -35.18 33.10
C ASP A 2 -29.79 -34.57 32.37
N ILE A 3 -29.27 -35.32 31.37
CA ILE A 3 -28.08 -34.92 30.58
C ILE A 3 -28.33 -33.59 29.83
N ALA A 4 -29.60 -33.34 29.46
CA ALA A 4 -29.96 -32.10 28.78
C ALA A 4 -29.86 -30.87 29.71
N ALA A 5 -30.26 -30.97 30.97
CA ALA A 5 -30.11 -29.93 31.96
C ALA A 5 -28.61 -29.62 32.22
N TYR A 6 -27.79 -30.67 32.36
CA TYR A 6 -26.34 -30.50 32.58
C TYR A 6 -25.61 -29.82 31.41
N LEU A 7 -25.98 -30.16 30.15
CA LEU A 7 -25.46 -29.51 28.97
C LEU A 7 -25.91 -28.06 28.85
N ALA A 8 -27.15 -27.72 29.24
CA ALA A 8 -27.62 -26.34 29.24
C ALA A 8 -26.86 -25.50 30.24
N ASP A 9 -26.55 -26.01 31.43
CA ASP A 9 -25.75 -25.32 32.44
C ASP A 9 -24.30 -25.05 31.93
N ILE A 10 -23.67 -26.04 31.32
CA ILE A 10 -22.32 -25.86 30.70
C ILE A 10 -22.34 -24.78 29.63
N LEU A 11 -23.33 -24.77 28.77
CA LEU A 11 -23.46 -23.75 27.71
C LEU A 11 -23.69 -22.37 28.28
N MET A 12 -24.50 -22.26 29.34
CA MET A 12 -24.73 -21.00 30.01
C MET A 12 -23.46 -20.44 30.68
N TYR A 13 -22.69 -21.28 31.38
CA TYR A 13 -21.39 -20.86 31.97
C TYR A 13 -20.36 -20.51 30.89
N ALA A 14 -20.28 -21.28 29.80
CA ALA A 14 -19.39 -20.97 28.69
C ALA A 14 -19.75 -19.63 28.01
N ALA A 15 -21.04 -19.36 27.79
CA ALA A 15 -21.51 -18.10 27.23
C ALA A 15 -21.21 -16.92 28.17
N GLY A 16 -21.43 -17.10 29.49
CA GLY A 16 -21.07 -16.08 30.49
C GLY A 16 -19.60 -15.78 30.54
N PHE A 17 -18.75 -16.81 30.46
CA PHE A 17 -17.29 -16.65 30.41
C PHE A 17 -16.82 -15.90 29.16
N ILE A 18 -17.36 -16.26 27.98
CA ILE A 18 -17.06 -15.56 26.71
C ILE A 18 -17.50 -14.09 26.81
N THR A 19 -18.68 -13.81 27.34
CA THR A 19 -19.17 -12.44 27.52
C THR A 19 -18.25 -11.64 28.43
N LEU A 20 -17.81 -12.24 29.55
CA LEU A 20 -16.89 -11.60 30.48
C LEU A 20 -15.55 -11.23 29.85
N LEU A 21 -15.04 -12.04 28.93
CA LEU A 21 -13.81 -11.77 28.18
C LEU A 21 -14.02 -10.71 27.08
N CYS A 22 -15.19 -10.71 26.43
CA CYS A 22 -15.46 -9.80 25.31
C CYS A 22 -15.82 -8.38 25.77
N VAL A 23 -16.53 -8.22 26.90
CA VAL A 23 -16.95 -6.90 27.40
C VAL A 23 -15.79 -5.91 27.56
N PRO A 24 -14.64 -6.26 28.19
CA PRO A 24 -13.50 -5.33 28.29
C PRO A 24 -12.95 -4.91 26.94
N VAL A 25 -12.93 -5.82 25.97
CA VAL A 25 -12.43 -5.55 24.61
C VAL A 25 -13.36 -4.56 23.89
N PHE A 26 -14.67 -4.77 23.97
CA PHE A 26 -15.66 -3.85 23.38
C PHE A 26 -15.65 -2.47 24.07
N LEU A 27 -15.49 -2.43 25.38
CA LEU A 27 -15.37 -1.16 26.12
C LEU A 27 -14.10 -0.41 25.71
N TRP A 28 -12.96 -1.13 25.61
CA TRP A 28 -11.71 -0.55 25.15
C TRP A 28 -11.83 -0.01 23.72
N GLN A 29 -12.43 -0.79 22.81
CA GLN A 29 -12.67 -0.34 21.43
C GLN A 29 -13.59 0.88 21.38
N GLY A 30 -14.62 0.93 22.23
CA GLY A 30 -15.49 2.10 22.37
C GLY A 30 -14.72 3.35 22.81
N VAL A 31 -13.82 3.21 23.78
CA VAL A 31 -12.95 4.28 24.26
C VAL A 31 -12.02 4.76 23.13
N VAL A 32 -11.37 3.85 22.44
CA VAL A 32 -10.47 4.19 21.30
C VAL A 32 -11.23 4.92 20.20
N ASN A 33 -12.43 4.44 19.83
CA ASN A 33 -13.28 5.09 18.84
C ASN A 33 -13.73 6.49 19.28
N LEU A 34 -14.07 6.65 20.56
CA LEU A 34 -14.46 7.94 21.14
C LEU A 34 -13.29 8.94 21.10
N PHE A 35 -12.10 8.50 21.49
CA PHE A 35 -10.87 9.31 21.36
C PHE A 35 -10.56 9.64 19.90
N GLY A 36 -10.72 8.69 18.98
CA GLY A 36 -10.58 8.92 17.53
C GLY A 36 -11.57 9.98 17.03
N PHE A 37 -12.82 9.92 17.44
CA PHE A 37 -13.84 10.90 17.09
C PHE A 37 -13.52 12.30 17.61
N PHE A 38 -13.03 12.44 18.84
CA PHE A 38 -12.62 13.73 19.40
C PHE A 38 -11.29 14.23 18.83
N ALA A 39 -10.35 13.33 18.55
CA ALA A 39 -9.08 13.67 17.89
C ALA A 39 -9.28 14.09 16.43
N GLY A 40 -10.20 13.44 15.71
CA GLY A 40 -10.53 13.78 14.31
C GLY A 40 -11.20 15.15 14.13
N LYS A 41 -11.73 15.75 15.20
CA LYS A 41 -12.23 17.14 15.16
C LYS A 41 -11.14 18.20 15.28
N LYS A 42 -9.93 17.84 15.65
CA LYS A 42 -8.78 18.73 15.47
C LYS A 42 -8.38 18.65 14.00
N LYS A 43 -8.67 19.71 13.23
CA LYS A 43 -8.15 19.96 11.89
C LYS A 43 -6.77 19.35 11.74
N GLY A 44 -6.58 18.58 10.65
CA GLY A 44 -5.41 17.80 10.35
C GLY A 44 -4.14 18.32 10.99
N LEU A 45 -3.56 17.52 11.84
CA LEU A 45 -2.18 17.67 12.27
C LEU A 45 -1.31 17.34 11.04
N VAL A 46 -1.26 18.31 10.12
CA VAL A 46 -0.05 18.53 9.33
C VAL A 46 1.01 18.84 10.37
N GLY A 47 1.84 17.87 10.71
CA GLY A 47 3.01 18.10 11.52
C GLY A 47 3.78 19.23 10.87
N LYS A 48 3.79 20.42 11.47
CA LYS A 48 4.79 21.44 11.17
C LYS A 48 6.14 20.85 11.58
N GLY A 49 6.74 20.11 10.68
CA GLY A 49 8.18 19.88 10.72
C GLY A 49 8.83 21.25 10.64
N THR A 50 9.60 21.59 11.65
CA THR A 50 10.30 22.88 11.82
C THR A 50 11.49 23.05 10.88
N ASN A 51 11.51 22.37 9.75
CA ASN A 51 12.35 22.61 8.60
C ASN A 51 11.50 22.25 7.37
N THR A 52 10.62 23.17 6.96
CA THR A 52 9.99 23.09 5.66
C THR A 52 11.10 23.33 4.64
N PRO A 53 11.53 22.33 3.85
CA PRO A 53 12.28 22.63 2.65
C PRO A 53 11.45 23.61 1.84
N GLU A 54 12.09 24.56 1.23
CA GLU A 54 11.47 25.53 0.32
C GLU A 54 10.49 24.78 -0.58
N LYS A 55 9.22 25.22 -0.58
CA LYS A 55 8.13 24.52 -1.25
C LYS A 55 8.54 24.27 -2.69
N THR A 56 8.80 23.04 -3.05
CA THR A 56 9.21 22.68 -4.41
C THR A 56 8.03 23.01 -5.32
N VAL A 57 8.09 24.18 -5.97
CA VAL A 57 7.11 24.56 -6.99
C VAL A 57 7.54 23.82 -8.25
N PHE A 58 6.83 22.79 -8.61
CA PHE A 58 7.04 22.09 -9.88
C PHE A 58 6.65 23.04 -11.01
N PRO A 59 7.57 23.45 -11.90
CA PRO A 59 7.27 24.32 -13.03
C PRO A 59 6.29 23.62 -13.99
N GLY A 60 5.56 24.36 -14.78
CA GLY A 60 4.41 24.00 -15.62
C GLY A 60 4.39 22.69 -16.42
N GLU A 61 5.47 21.89 -16.42
CA GLU A 61 5.55 20.58 -17.05
C GLU A 61 5.12 19.44 -16.12
N PRO A 62 4.59 18.31 -16.64
CA PRO A 62 4.23 17.13 -15.87
C PRO A 62 5.42 16.59 -15.07
N CYS A 63 5.20 16.20 -13.79
CA CYS A 63 6.23 15.61 -12.94
C CYS A 63 6.80 14.32 -13.54
N CYS A 64 8.09 14.10 -13.35
CA CYS A 64 8.73 12.84 -13.71
C CYS A 64 8.68 11.86 -12.54
N PHE A 65 8.10 10.67 -12.76
CA PHE A 65 7.92 9.66 -11.73
C PHE A 65 8.85 8.46 -11.86
N ALA A 66 9.48 8.05 -10.76
CA ALA A 66 10.02 6.71 -10.62
C ALA A 66 8.98 5.82 -9.95
N VAL A 67 8.31 4.96 -10.72
CA VAL A 67 7.28 4.05 -10.20
C VAL A 67 7.95 2.73 -9.80
N VAL A 68 7.87 2.37 -8.53
CA VAL A 68 8.60 1.26 -7.92
C VAL A 68 7.65 0.24 -7.34
N ALA A 69 7.75 -1.01 -7.78
CA ALA A 69 7.08 -2.16 -7.18
C ALA A 69 8.09 -3.06 -6.47
N CYS A 70 7.80 -3.47 -5.23
CA CYS A 70 8.55 -4.53 -4.56
C CYS A 70 7.81 -5.84 -4.70
N ALA A 71 8.49 -6.86 -5.23
CA ALA A 71 7.94 -8.17 -5.48
C ALA A 71 8.79 -9.27 -4.81
N ARG A 72 8.13 -10.28 -4.29
CA ARG A 72 8.76 -11.49 -3.79
C ARG A 72 7.91 -12.70 -4.10
N ASN A 73 8.31 -13.47 -5.11
CA ASN A 73 7.53 -14.62 -5.64
C ASN A 73 6.12 -14.21 -6.07
N GLU A 74 6.06 -13.19 -6.92
CA GLU A 74 4.83 -12.56 -7.43
C GLU A 74 4.71 -12.72 -8.96
N GLU A 75 5.29 -13.79 -9.53
CA GLU A 75 5.28 -14.10 -10.96
C GLU A 75 3.89 -14.03 -11.59
N ALA A 76 2.87 -14.52 -10.86
CA ALA A 76 1.51 -14.61 -11.36
C ALA A 76 0.79 -13.26 -11.47
N VAL A 77 1.21 -12.24 -10.71
CA VAL A 77 0.44 -10.98 -10.57
C VAL A 77 1.21 -9.74 -11.03
N ILE A 78 2.56 -9.75 -11.00
CA ILE A 78 3.37 -8.59 -11.33
C ILE A 78 3.08 -8.02 -12.73
N GLY A 79 2.74 -8.89 -13.68
CA GLY A 79 2.37 -8.49 -15.04
C GLY A 79 1.12 -7.62 -15.09
N GLN A 80 0.12 -7.91 -14.27
CA GLN A 80 -1.14 -7.15 -14.21
C GLN A 80 -0.89 -5.70 -13.74
N LEU A 81 -0.09 -5.53 -12.68
CA LEU A 81 0.33 -4.19 -12.23
C LEU A 81 1.04 -3.43 -13.35
N LEU A 82 2.06 -4.03 -13.97
CA LEU A 82 2.86 -3.36 -15.00
C LEU A 82 2.03 -2.99 -16.23
N ASP A 83 1.08 -3.83 -16.62
CA ASP A 83 0.16 -3.53 -17.72
C ASP A 83 -0.82 -2.40 -17.34
N SER A 84 -1.30 -2.33 -16.10
CA SER A 84 -2.11 -1.22 -15.63
C SER A 84 -1.34 0.10 -15.63
N LEU A 85 -0.08 0.07 -15.23
CA LEU A 85 0.82 1.22 -15.28
C LEU A 85 1.17 1.64 -16.72
N ARG A 86 1.20 0.70 -17.66
CA ARG A 86 1.36 1.01 -19.09
C ARG A 86 0.13 1.67 -19.70
N ARG A 87 -1.05 1.45 -19.12
CA ARG A 87 -2.31 2.09 -19.56
C ARG A 87 -2.56 3.48 -18.95
N GLN A 88 -1.61 4.03 -18.19
CA GLN A 88 -1.74 5.36 -17.61
C GLN A 88 -1.95 6.43 -18.70
N ARG A 89 -2.88 7.35 -18.44
CA ARG A 89 -3.11 8.57 -19.26
C ARG A 89 -2.14 9.68 -18.85
N TYR A 90 -0.85 9.34 -18.89
CA TYR A 90 0.24 10.22 -18.49
C TYR A 90 1.36 10.14 -19.54
N PRO A 91 2.13 11.23 -19.81
CA PRO A 91 3.20 11.20 -20.80
C PRO A 91 4.20 10.08 -20.54
N ARG A 92 4.47 9.26 -21.55
CA ARG A 92 5.29 8.04 -21.44
C ARG A 92 6.75 8.30 -21.11
N ASP A 93 7.26 9.44 -21.49
CA ASP A 93 8.60 9.93 -21.20
C ASP A 93 8.73 10.53 -19.79
N ARG A 94 7.62 10.64 -19.05
CA ARG A 94 7.57 11.22 -17.72
C ARG A 94 7.44 10.19 -16.59
N PHE A 95 7.56 8.92 -16.88
CA PHE A 95 7.65 7.91 -15.81
C PHE A 95 8.44 6.67 -16.27
N SER A 96 9.15 6.10 -15.30
CA SER A 96 9.90 4.86 -15.47
C SER A 96 9.43 3.81 -14.47
N LEU A 97 9.32 2.55 -14.92
CA LEU A 97 8.84 1.42 -14.12
C LEU A 97 10.03 0.63 -13.59
N PHE A 98 10.12 0.50 -12.28
CA PHE A 98 11.13 -0.28 -11.57
C PHE A 98 10.47 -1.41 -10.78
N VAL A 99 11.04 -2.60 -10.85
CA VAL A 99 10.65 -3.73 -10.00
C VAL A 99 11.84 -4.17 -9.17
N VAL A 100 11.66 -4.24 -7.87
CA VAL A 100 12.63 -4.77 -6.92
C VAL A 100 12.25 -6.20 -6.60
N ALA A 101 12.90 -7.16 -7.26
CA ALA A 101 12.73 -8.59 -7.02
C ALA A 101 13.57 -9.00 -5.81
N ASP A 102 12.94 -9.07 -4.61
CA ASP A 102 13.66 -9.34 -3.36
C ASP A 102 13.60 -10.81 -2.94
N ASN A 103 14.72 -11.49 -3.07
CA ASN A 103 14.85 -12.90 -2.72
C ASN A 103 13.84 -13.82 -3.47
N CYS A 104 13.54 -13.50 -4.72
CA CYS A 104 12.68 -14.32 -5.57
C CYS A 104 13.34 -15.65 -5.91
N THR A 105 12.51 -16.71 -5.99
CA THR A 105 12.89 -18.07 -6.37
C THR A 105 12.08 -18.58 -7.57
N ASP A 106 11.16 -17.76 -8.08
CA ASP A 106 10.29 -18.00 -9.23
C ASP A 106 10.66 -17.09 -10.41
N GLY A 107 9.83 -17.04 -11.44
CA GLY A 107 10.00 -16.22 -12.64
C GLY A 107 9.57 -14.75 -12.50
N THR A 108 9.43 -14.22 -11.27
CA THR A 108 9.01 -12.81 -11.03
C THR A 108 9.89 -11.80 -11.80
N ALA A 109 11.20 -11.97 -11.76
CA ALA A 109 12.13 -11.03 -12.42
C ALA A 109 11.99 -11.06 -13.95
N GLU A 110 11.87 -12.24 -14.54
CA GLU A 110 11.66 -12.44 -15.97
C GLU A 110 10.31 -11.90 -16.44
N ALA A 111 9.25 -12.18 -15.66
CA ALA A 111 7.92 -11.62 -15.92
C ALA A 111 7.94 -10.09 -15.91
N ALA A 112 8.59 -9.47 -14.94
CA ALA A 112 8.71 -8.02 -14.87
C ALA A 112 9.50 -7.43 -16.07
N ARG A 113 10.60 -8.07 -16.49
CA ARG A 113 11.37 -7.65 -17.66
C ARG A 113 10.57 -7.75 -18.95
N SER A 114 9.80 -8.82 -19.15
CA SER A 114 8.97 -9.02 -20.33
C SER A 114 7.89 -7.94 -20.48
N HIS A 115 7.43 -7.37 -19.35
CA HIS A 115 6.54 -6.21 -19.30
C HIS A 115 7.29 -4.85 -19.31
N GLY A 116 8.61 -4.84 -19.61
CA GLY A 116 9.40 -3.64 -19.85
C GLY A 116 9.70 -2.81 -18.61
N ALA A 117 9.77 -3.42 -17.45
CA ALA A 117 10.25 -2.78 -16.24
C ALA A 117 11.78 -2.91 -16.11
N PHE A 118 12.41 -1.92 -15.49
CA PHE A 118 13.76 -2.05 -14.96
C PHE A 118 13.74 -2.92 -13.72
N VAL A 119 14.43 -4.07 -13.77
CA VAL A 119 14.41 -5.04 -12.66
C VAL A 119 15.72 -4.98 -11.87
N LEU A 120 15.59 -4.75 -10.58
CA LEU A 120 16.66 -4.81 -9.60
C LEU A 120 16.49 -6.08 -8.77
N GLU A 121 17.34 -7.07 -8.99
CA GLU A 121 17.34 -8.31 -8.21
C GLU A 121 18.21 -8.17 -6.97
N ARG A 122 17.65 -8.53 -5.83
CA ARG A 122 18.32 -8.50 -4.54
C ARG A 122 18.24 -9.87 -3.85
N PHE A 123 19.39 -10.41 -3.49
CA PHE A 123 19.51 -11.66 -2.74
C PHE A 123 20.18 -11.37 -1.40
N ASN A 124 19.40 -11.21 -0.34
CA ASN A 124 19.89 -10.99 1.00
C ASN A 124 18.95 -11.62 2.04
N ARG A 125 19.33 -12.79 2.53
CA ARG A 125 18.54 -13.54 3.51
C ARG A 125 18.67 -13.04 4.95
N GLN A 126 19.65 -12.17 5.23
CA GLN A 126 19.85 -11.60 6.57
C GLN A 126 18.96 -10.34 6.80
N GLN A 127 18.67 -9.61 5.74
CA GLN A 127 17.86 -8.39 5.79
C GLN A 127 16.61 -8.56 4.91
N VAL A 128 15.67 -9.34 5.41
CA VAL A 128 14.43 -9.65 4.70
C VAL A 128 13.38 -8.57 4.96
N GLY A 129 12.58 -8.25 3.94
CA GLY A 129 11.41 -7.38 4.03
C GLY A 129 11.48 -6.14 3.16
N LYS A 130 10.29 -5.61 2.80
CA LYS A 130 10.08 -4.50 1.87
C LYS A 130 10.92 -3.26 2.22
N GLY A 131 11.02 -2.89 3.50
CA GLY A 131 11.80 -1.74 3.92
C GLY A 131 13.30 -1.89 3.63
N HIS A 132 13.87 -3.09 3.83
CA HIS A 132 15.27 -3.37 3.50
C HIS A 132 15.49 -3.41 1.98
N ALA A 133 14.55 -3.97 1.23
CA ALA A 133 14.60 -4.00 -0.22
C ALA A 133 14.57 -2.59 -0.81
N LEU A 134 13.64 -1.74 -0.36
CA LEU A 134 13.54 -0.34 -0.79
C LEU A 134 14.80 0.47 -0.42
N ARG A 135 15.30 0.34 0.82
CA ARG A 135 16.52 1.04 1.25
C ARG A 135 17.71 0.69 0.36
N TRP A 136 17.80 -0.55 -0.07
CA TRP A 136 18.86 -1.01 -0.99
C TRP A 136 18.62 -0.52 -2.43
N ALA A 137 17.36 -0.46 -2.88
CA ALA A 137 17.00 -0.14 -4.24
C ALA A 137 17.04 1.38 -4.54
N PHE A 138 16.59 2.22 -3.63
CA PHE A 138 16.47 3.67 -3.87
C PHE A 138 17.73 4.33 -4.41
N PRO A 139 18.94 4.13 -3.85
CA PRO A 139 20.15 4.75 -4.40
C PRO A 139 20.45 4.32 -5.85
N ARG A 140 19.99 3.12 -6.24
CA ARG A 140 20.14 2.59 -7.59
C ARG A 140 19.11 3.16 -8.53
N ILE A 141 17.86 3.22 -8.09
CA ILE A 141 16.75 3.81 -8.85
C ILE A 141 17.04 5.29 -9.15
N LEU A 142 17.45 6.07 -8.15
CA LEU A 142 17.77 7.48 -8.32
C LEU A 142 18.98 7.73 -9.23
N LYS A 143 19.87 6.75 -9.37
CA LYS A 143 20.97 6.81 -10.33
C LYS A 143 20.49 6.56 -11.77
N GLU A 144 19.52 5.66 -11.97
CA GLU A 144 18.92 5.36 -13.27
C GLU A 144 17.87 6.39 -13.70
N ALA A 145 17.22 7.06 -12.75
CA ALA A 145 16.24 8.11 -12.98
C ALA A 145 16.62 9.38 -12.20
N PRO A 146 17.72 10.06 -12.57
CA PRO A 146 18.23 11.22 -11.82
C PRO A 146 17.27 12.42 -11.87
N ASP A 147 16.46 12.53 -12.91
CA ASP A 147 15.53 13.64 -13.14
C ASP A 147 14.13 13.36 -12.57
N CYS A 148 13.94 12.29 -11.75
CA CYS A 148 12.64 12.03 -11.17
C CYS A 148 12.31 13.03 -10.06
N ASP A 149 11.11 13.63 -10.17
CA ASP A 149 10.59 14.58 -9.19
C ASP A 149 9.99 13.88 -7.98
N ALA A 150 9.43 12.68 -8.19
CA ALA A 150 8.80 11.90 -7.13
C ALA A 150 8.91 10.39 -7.35
N VAL A 151 8.84 9.65 -6.24
CA VAL A 151 8.80 8.19 -6.24
C VAL A 151 7.40 7.72 -5.87
N VAL A 152 6.85 6.83 -6.69
CA VAL A 152 5.56 6.18 -6.43
C VAL A 152 5.81 4.72 -6.06
N LEU A 153 5.18 4.26 -4.97
CA LEU A 153 5.34 2.89 -4.47
C LEU A 153 4.05 2.09 -4.66
N PHE A 154 4.18 0.91 -5.28
CA PHE A 154 3.12 -0.08 -5.38
C PHE A 154 3.50 -1.38 -4.66
N ASP A 155 2.48 -2.14 -4.25
CA ASP A 155 2.62 -3.57 -3.99
C ASP A 155 2.44 -4.32 -5.32
N ALA A 156 3.07 -5.48 -5.48
CA ALA A 156 3.12 -6.20 -6.75
C ALA A 156 1.76 -6.75 -7.22
N ASP A 157 0.82 -6.88 -6.29
CA ASP A 157 -0.55 -7.36 -6.47
C ASP A 157 -1.58 -6.23 -6.70
N ASN A 158 -1.12 -4.98 -6.79
CA ASN A 158 -2.00 -3.85 -7.04
C ASN A 158 -2.33 -3.68 -8.53
N GLU A 159 -3.39 -2.96 -8.82
CA GLU A 159 -3.73 -2.46 -10.15
C GLU A 159 -3.96 -0.95 -10.06
N ALA A 160 -3.40 -0.18 -11.01
CA ALA A 160 -3.50 1.26 -11.01
C ALA A 160 -4.60 1.74 -11.97
N GLU A 161 -5.48 2.62 -11.51
CA GLU A 161 -6.45 3.30 -12.36
C GLU A 161 -5.74 4.11 -13.46
N PRO A 162 -6.32 4.24 -14.66
CA PRO A 162 -5.65 4.88 -15.80
C PRO A 162 -5.24 6.35 -15.61
N ASP A 163 -5.85 7.07 -14.69
CA ASP A 163 -5.56 8.47 -14.35
C ASP A 163 -4.78 8.64 -13.03
N PHE A 164 -4.25 7.54 -12.47
CA PHE A 164 -3.56 7.57 -11.18
C PHE A 164 -2.37 8.54 -11.17
N LEU A 165 -1.47 8.47 -12.15
CA LEU A 165 -0.29 9.33 -12.20
C LEU A 165 -0.66 10.81 -12.43
N ASP A 166 -1.69 11.08 -13.22
CA ASP A 166 -2.20 12.44 -13.42
C ASP A 166 -2.73 13.04 -12.11
N ARG A 167 -3.46 12.25 -11.32
CA ARG A 167 -3.95 12.68 -9.99
C ARG A 167 -2.80 12.88 -8.99
N MET A 168 -1.76 12.07 -9.04
CA MET A 168 -0.56 12.25 -8.21
C MET A 168 0.17 13.53 -8.59
N ASP A 169 0.32 13.81 -9.88
CA ASP A 169 0.91 15.07 -10.38
C ASP A 169 0.14 16.29 -9.87
N GLN A 170 -1.19 16.28 -9.99
CA GLN A 170 -2.06 17.34 -9.48
C GLN A 170 -1.89 17.56 -7.97
N ALA A 171 -1.80 16.46 -7.18
CA ALA A 171 -1.59 16.54 -5.74
C ALA A 171 -0.24 17.19 -5.38
N LEU A 172 0.85 16.78 -6.03
CA LEU A 172 2.18 17.34 -5.83
C LEU A 172 2.22 18.82 -6.22
N ARG A 173 1.64 19.19 -7.37
CA ARG A 173 1.55 20.59 -7.82
C ARG A 173 0.70 21.45 -6.91
N SER A 174 -0.29 20.89 -6.23
CA SER A 174 -1.07 21.59 -5.20
C SER A 174 -0.28 21.82 -3.90
N GLY A 175 0.94 21.29 -3.81
CA GLY A 175 1.88 21.46 -2.71
C GLY A 175 1.81 20.36 -1.66
N ALA A 176 1.36 19.17 -2.03
CA ALA A 176 1.48 17.99 -1.19
C ALA A 176 2.91 17.45 -1.24
N ASP A 177 3.55 17.22 -0.10
CA ASP A 177 4.85 16.54 -0.01
C ASP A 177 4.70 15.02 -0.16
N VAL A 178 3.54 14.48 0.23
CA VAL A 178 3.17 13.07 0.14
C VAL A 178 1.71 12.97 -0.26
N ALA A 179 1.42 12.10 -1.24
CA ALA A 179 0.07 11.77 -1.66
C ALA A 179 -0.15 10.26 -1.60
N GLN A 180 -1.34 9.83 -1.23
CA GLN A 180 -1.71 8.42 -1.21
C GLN A 180 -3.00 8.23 -2.01
N GLY A 181 -2.99 7.26 -2.94
CA GLY A 181 -4.18 6.82 -3.65
C GLY A 181 -5.14 6.05 -2.73
N TYR A 182 -6.42 6.18 -2.98
CA TYR A 182 -7.44 5.38 -2.34
C TYR A 182 -7.35 3.93 -2.87
N ARG A 183 -7.43 2.95 -1.98
CA ARG A 183 -7.40 1.53 -2.34
C ARG A 183 -8.79 0.94 -2.20
N VAL A 184 -9.23 0.21 -3.21
CA VAL A 184 -10.46 -0.58 -3.19
C VAL A 184 -10.13 -2.03 -3.53
N ALA A 185 -10.98 -2.97 -3.10
CA ALA A 185 -10.88 -4.35 -3.55
C ALA A 185 -11.26 -4.41 -5.03
N SER A 186 -10.41 -5.04 -5.87
CA SER A 186 -10.69 -5.23 -7.30
C SER A 186 -11.86 -6.21 -7.55
N ASN A 187 -12.13 -7.08 -6.58
CA ASN A 187 -13.12 -8.17 -6.66
C ASN A 187 -14.07 -8.20 -5.44
N PRO A 188 -14.85 -7.14 -5.16
CA PRO A 188 -15.68 -7.06 -3.96
C PRO A 188 -16.79 -8.13 -3.88
N GLY A 189 -17.15 -8.72 -5.03
CA GLY A 189 -18.18 -9.77 -5.11
C GLY A 189 -17.70 -11.21 -4.86
N ASP A 190 -16.38 -11.45 -4.82
CA ASP A 190 -15.84 -12.82 -4.76
C ASP A 190 -16.00 -13.47 -3.39
N SER A 191 -16.00 -12.66 -2.33
CA SER A 191 -16.18 -13.15 -0.97
C SER A 191 -16.69 -12.03 -0.04
N TRP A 192 -17.25 -12.42 1.11
CA TRP A 192 -17.65 -11.46 2.14
C TRP A 192 -16.44 -10.65 2.67
N VAL A 193 -15.25 -11.26 2.69
CA VAL A 193 -14.01 -10.57 3.09
C VAL A 193 -13.67 -9.47 2.08
N SER A 194 -13.69 -9.77 0.78
CA SER A 194 -13.45 -8.78 -0.28
C SER A 194 -14.47 -7.63 -0.21
N GLY A 195 -15.76 -7.96 0.08
CA GLY A 195 -16.82 -6.99 0.28
C GLY A 195 -16.58 -6.02 1.45
N CYS A 196 -15.94 -6.47 2.53
CA CYS A 196 -15.60 -5.61 3.68
C CYS A 196 -14.55 -4.53 3.35
N TYR A 197 -13.74 -4.73 2.30
CA TYR A 197 -12.74 -3.75 1.85
C TYR A 197 -13.23 -2.83 0.73
N ALA A 198 -14.49 -2.99 0.30
CA ALA A 198 -15.07 -2.20 -0.80
C ALA A 198 -15.88 -0.98 -0.32
N VAL A 199 -15.79 -0.62 0.96
CA VAL A 199 -16.55 0.49 1.59
C VAL A 199 -15.70 1.73 1.74
#